data_cbdfdfcfdb23cbcf6265caff002db5b6
#
_entry.id   cbdfdfcfdb23cbcf6265caff002db5b6
#
_cell.length_a   1.000
_cell.length_b   1.000
_cell.length_c   1.000
_cell.angle_alpha   90.00
_cell.angle_beta   90.00
_cell.angle_gamma   90.00
#
_symmetry.space_group_name_H-M   'P 1'
#
loop_
_entity.id
_entity.type
_entity.pdbx_description
1 polymer ?
#
loop_
_entity_poly.entity_id
_entity_poly.type
_entity_poly.pdbx_seq_one_letter_code
_entity_poly.pdbx_strand_id
1 'polypeptide(L)'
;YQGPEAKESGHPSDAFPSALSVAEQERVTGKEVLLGSVIAWEIYARLADRVPFRDYGFDQSIAIAIASTCSACKVMGLSQDETANAIALTTASNITLGEVRFGEVSMWKGCAAANGVRNGVFSASLAKQGMTGPLNIFDGPRGFFHGISGEFELGKFGGKEEPFRIMQASMKHFAVGSVAQTALECILELRSEI
;
A
#
# COMPACT_ATOMS: atom_id res chain seq x y z
N TYR A 1 -1.85 1.40 9.84
CA TYR A 1 -3.22 0.87 9.80
C TYR A 1 -3.29 -0.41 10.63
N GLN A 2 -4.27 -0.48 11.49
CA GLN A 2 -4.64 -1.65 12.29
C GLN A 2 -6.17 -1.61 12.43
N GLY A 3 -6.86 -1.90 11.34
CA GLY A 3 -8.32 -1.96 11.34
C GLY A 3 -8.84 -3.18 12.13
N PRO A 4 -10.12 -3.21 12.50
CA PRO A 4 -10.70 -4.29 13.30
C PRO A 4 -10.65 -5.67 12.61
N GLU A 5 -10.55 -5.70 11.29
CA GLU A 5 -10.44 -6.92 10.49
C GLU A 5 -9.01 -7.16 9.95
N ALA A 6 -8.06 -6.29 10.29
CA ALA A 6 -6.74 -6.31 9.70
C ALA A 6 -5.97 -7.60 10.07
N LYS A 7 -5.64 -8.38 9.05
CA LYS A 7 -4.74 -9.54 9.13
C LYS A 7 -3.27 -9.12 9.02
N GLU A 8 -3.02 -7.91 8.51
CA GLU A 8 -1.70 -7.33 8.37
C GLU A 8 -1.69 -5.90 8.91
N SER A 9 -0.60 -5.49 9.53
CA SER A 9 -0.40 -4.12 10.00
C SER A 9 0.67 -3.41 9.19
N GLY A 10 0.54 -2.10 9.02
CA GLY A 10 1.58 -1.34 8.33
C GLY A 10 1.24 0.13 8.11
N HIS A 11 1.94 0.74 7.18
CA HIS A 11 1.97 2.18 6.98
C HIS A 11 1.43 2.56 5.60
N PRO A 12 0.10 2.74 5.42
CA PRO A 12 -0.45 3.20 4.14
C PRO A 12 0.12 4.55 3.69
N SER A 13 0.63 5.35 4.64
CA SER A 13 1.36 6.60 4.35
C SER A 13 2.60 6.41 3.46
N ASP A 14 3.18 5.21 3.44
CA ASP A 14 4.30 4.92 2.56
C ASP A 14 3.93 5.03 1.08
N ALA A 15 2.64 4.90 0.74
CA ALA A 15 2.15 5.07 -0.63
C ALA A 15 1.87 6.55 -1.03
N PHE A 16 1.83 7.48 -0.07
CA PHE A 16 1.58 8.91 -0.34
C PHE A 16 2.49 9.52 -1.41
N PRO A 17 3.81 9.22 -1.44
CA PRO A 17 4.70 9.78 -2.46
C PRO A 17 4.27 9.47 -3.90
N SER A 18 3.52 8.39 -4.15
CA SER A 18 3.01 8.09 -5.50
C SER A 18 2.04 9.16 -6.00
N ALA A 19 1.11 9.61 -5.13
CA ALA A 19 0.18 10.67 -5.48
C ALA A 19 0.89 12.00 -5.69
N LEU A 20 1.82 12.34 -4.79
CA LEU A 20 2.52 13.62 -4.82
C LEU A 20 3.43 13.75 -6.06
N SER A 21 4.30 12.77 -6.30
CA SER A 21 5.26 12.81 -7.41
C SER A 21 4.58 12.82 -8.78
N VAL A 22 3.50 12.04 -8.91
CA VAL A 22 2.73 12.03 -10.16
C VAL A 22 1.97 13.34 -10.34
N ALA A 23 1.40 13.90 -9.27
CA ALA A 23 0.71 15.18 -9.35
C ALA A 23 1.65 16.33 -9.77
N GLU A 24 2.89 16.33 -9.28
CA GLU A 24 3.91 17.29 -9.70
C GLU A 24 4.26 17.12 -11.19
N GLN A 25 4.47 15.86 -11.64
CA GLN A 25 4.78 15.55 -13.03
C GLN A 25 3.65 15.93 -13.98
N GLU A 26 2.41 15.59 -13.64
CA GLU A 26 1.21 15.84 -14.45
C GLU A 26 0.68 17.29 -14.29
N ARG A 27 1.25 18.05 -13.35
CA ARG A 27 0.86 19.44 -13.01
C ARG A 27 -0.61 19.59 -12.66
N VAL A 28 -1.14 18.61 -11.93
CA VAL A 28 -2.51 18.61 -11.44
C VAL A 28 -2.63 19.30 -10.08
N THR A 29 -3.84 19.46 -9.57
CA THR A 29 -4.10 20.24 -8.36
C THR A 29 -3.92 19.40 -7.09
N GLY A 30 -3.87 20.07 -5.91
CA GLY A 30 -3.84 19.38 -4.62
C GLY A 30 -5.07 18.50 -4.36
N LYS A 31 -6.18 18.74 -5.06
CA LYS A 31 -7.36 17.88 -4.99
C LYS A 31 -7.06 16.48 -5.51
N GLU A 32 -6.34 16.37 -6.62
CA GLU A 32 -5.93 15.08 -7.19
C GLU A 32 -4.93 14.37 -6.29
N VAL A 33 -4.03 15.11 -5.59
CA VAL A 33 -3.14 14.53 -4.58
C VAL A 33 -3.94 13.92 -3.43
N LEU A 34 -4.94 14.64 -2.91
CA LEU A 34 -5.82 14.12 -1.87
C LEU A 34 -6.58 12.88 -2.32
N LEU A 35 -7.15 12.92 -3.53
CA LEU A 35 -7.87 11.79 -4.09
C LEU A 35 -6.97 10.56 -4.28
N GLY A 36 -5.78 10.74 -4.85
CA GLY A 36 -4.79 9.67 -4.99
C GLY A 36 -4.39 9.08 -3.63
N SER A 37 -4.23 9.94 -2.61
CA SER A 37 -3.93 9.49 -1.25
C SER A 37 -5.06 8.66 -0.65
N VAL A 38 -6.32 9.10 -0.77
CA VAL A 38 -7.48 8.33 -0.28
C VAL A 38 -7.54 6.96 -0.97
N ILE A 39 -7.31 6.90 -2.28
CA ILE A 39 -7.27 5.63 -3.03
C ILE A 39 -6.14 4.73 -2.50
N ALA A 40 -4.94 5.28 -2.31
CA ALA A 40 -3.82 4.50 -1.78
C ALA A 40 -4.15 3.88 -0.41
N TRP A 41 -4.72 4.67 0.52
CA TRP A 41 -5.15 4.17 1.84
C TRP A 41 -6.22 3.09 1.73
N GLU A 42 -7.22 3.31 0.88
CA GLU A 42 -8.33 2.39 0.68
C GLU A 42 -7.86 1.03 0.16
N ILE A 43 -7.03 1.02 -0.89
CA ILE A 43 -6.48 -0.21 -1.47
C ILE A 43 -5.57 -0.93 -0.48
N TYR A 44 -4.62 -0.19 0.14
CA TYR A 44 -3.72 -0.77 1.12
C TYR A 44 -4.48 -1.43 2.28
N ALA A 45 -5.40 -0.69 2.90
CA ALA A 45 -6.13 -1.18 4.06
C ALA A 45 -6.98 -2.42 3.75
N ARG A 46 -7.63 -2.45 2.59
CA ARG A 46 -8.43 -3.60 2.16
C ARG A 46 -7.57 -4.83 1.88
N LEU A 47 -6.39 -4.66 1.31
CA LEU A 47 -5.43 -5.76 1.16
C LEU A 47 -4.94 -6.25 2.53
N ALA A 48 -4.64 -5.33 3.45
CA ALA A 48 -4.22 -5.66 4.81
C ALA A 48 -5.31 -6.36 5.63
N ASP A 49 -6.59 -6.05 5.39
CA ASP A 49 -7.72 -6.75 6.02
C ASP A 49 -7.84 -8.20 5.53
N ARG A 50 -7.39 -8.52 4.34
CA ARG A 50 -7.61 -9.82 3.69
C ARG A 50 -6.39 -10.71 3.64
N VAL A 51 -5.20 -10.15 3.55
CA VAL A 51 -3.97 -10.91 3.28
C VAL A 51 -2.97 -10.75 4.43
N PRO A 52 -2.68 -11.81 5.19
CA PRO A 52 -1.61 -11.83 6.18
C PRO A 52 -0.26 -12.10 5.48
N PHE A 53 0.29 -11.12 4.78
CA PHE A 53 1.51 -11.27 3.98
C PHE A 53 2.65 -11.92 4.75
N ARG A 54 2.85 -11.55 6.01
CA ARG A 54 3.94 -12.08 6.85
C ARG A 54 3.80 -13.57 7.12
N ASP A 55 2.57 -14.05 7.29
CA ASP A 55 2.32 -15.48 7.55
C ASP A 55 2.66 -16.33 6.33
N TYR A 56 2.61 -15.74 5.15
CA TYR A 56 3.00 -16.38 3.88
C TYR A 56 4.47 -16.13 3.50
N GLY A 57 5.27 -15.47 4.37
CA GLY A 57 6.68 -15.20 4.11
C GLY A 57 6.95 -13.97 3.23
N PHE A 58 5.97 -13.10 3.07
CA PHE A 58 6.10 -11.89 2.27
C PHE A 58 6.05 -10.60 3.11
N ASP A 59 6.45 -9.50 2.51
CA ASP A 59 6.41 -8.18 3.15
C ASP A 59 5.18 -7.38 2.68
N GLN A 60 4.64 -6.58 3.58
CA GLN A 60 3.51 -5.69 3.32
C GLN A 60 3.76 -4.67 2.19
N SER A 61 5.00 -4.47 1.78
CA SER A 61 5.34 -3.57 0.67
C SER A 61 4.77 -4.02 -0.68
N ILE A 62 4.32 -5.28 -0.79
CA ILE A 62 3.50 -5.74 -1.91
C ILE A 62 2.19 -4.95 -1.99
N ALA A 63 1.48 -4.81 -0.86
CA ALA A 63 0.26 -4.01 -0.78
C ALA A 63 0.54 -2.52 -1.06
N ILE A 64 1.69 -1.99 -0.59
CA ILE A 64 2.13 -0.63 -0.90
C ILE A 64 2.32 -0.42 -2.41
N ALA A 65 2.93 -1.38 -3.10
CA ALA A 65 3.14 -1.29 -4.54
C ALA A 65 1.81 -1.23 -5.31
N ILE A 66 0.87 -2.13 -5.00
CA ILE A 66 -0.47 -2.17 -5.63
C ILE A 66 -1.24 -0.88 -5.33
N ALA A 67 -1.25 -0.43 -4.08
CA ALA A 67 -1.90 0.80 -3.65
C ALA A 67 -1.33 2.04 -4.37
N SER A 68 0.01 2.12 -4.48
CA SER A 68 0.70 3.17 -5.19
C SER A 68 0.40 3.19 -6.68
N THR A 69 0.25 2.00 -7.29
CA THR A 69 -0.16 1.87 -8.69
C THR A 69 -1.56 2.47 -8.91
N CYS A 70 -2.53 2.08 -8.09
CA CYS A 70 -3.90 2.59 -8.19
C CYS A 70 -3.95 4.11 -7.99
N SER A 71 -3.19 4.62 -7.03
CA SER A 71 -3.03 6.06 -6.79
C SER A 71 -2.46 6.78 -8.00
N ALA A 72 -1.34 6.30 -8.52
CA ALA A 72 -0.68 6.87 -9.70
C ALA A 72 -1.58 6.86 -10.93
N CYS A 73 -2.23 5.73 -11.22
CA CYS A 73 -3.18 5.61 -12.34
C CYS A 73 -4.30 6.64 -12.25
N LYS A 74 -4.86 6.84 -11.04
CA LYS A 74 -5.92 7.83 -10.85
C LYS A 74 -5.44 9.25 -11.08
N VAL A 75 -4.28 9.61 -10.55
CA VAL A 75 -3.71 10.95 -10.70
C VAL A 75 -3.29 11.22 -12.15
N MET A 76 -2.80 10.19 -12.86
CA MET A 76 -2.49 10.27 -14.31
C MET A 76 -3.73 10.31 -15.21
N GLY A 77 -4.93 10.05 -14.66
CA GLY A 77 -6.17 9.99 -15.44
C GLY A 77 -6.29 8.77 -16.34
N LEU A 78 -5.67 7.65 -15.98
CA LEU A 78 -5.70 6.41 -16.76
C LEU A 78 -7.11 5.80 -16.82
N SER A 79 -7.43 5.19 -17.95
CA SER A 79 -8.64 4.41 -18.14
C SER A 79 -8.67 3.16 -17.27
N GLN A 80 -9.81 2.48 -17.21
CA GLN A 80 -9.96 1.23 -16.49
C GLN A 80 -9.01 0.14 -17.03
N ASP A 81 -8.90 0.02 -18.35
CA ASP A 81 -8.06 -0.98 -19.01
C ASP A 81 -6.57 -0.70 -18.77
N GLU A 82 -6.12 0.54 -18.87
CA GLU A 82 -4.75 0.95 -18.53
C GLU A 82 -4.45 0.69 -17.06
N THR A 83 -5.40 0.98 -16.17
CA THR A 83 -5.26 0.73 -14.73
C THR A 83 -5.14 -0.76 -14.44
N ALA A 84 -5.96 -1.60 -15.08
CA ALA A 84 -5.88 -3.06 -14.95
C ALA A 84 -4.51 -3.59 -15.40
N ASN A 85 -4.01 -3.11 -16.54
CA ASN A 85 -2.68 -3.45 -17.02
C ASN A 85 -1.57 -2.98 -16.06
N ALA A 86 -1.65 -1.76 -15.52
CA ALA A 86 -0.68 -1.25 -14.54
C ALA A 86 -0.64 -2.11 -13.28
N ILE A 87 -1.80 -2.49 -12.74
CA ILE A 87 -1.90 -3.38 -11.56
C ILE A 87 -1.28 -4.75 -11.88
N ALA A 88 -1.58 -5.31 -13.05
CA ALA A 88 -1.02 -6.59 -13.47
C ALA A 88 0.51 -6.52 -13.60
N LEU A 89 1.07 -5.47 -14.19
CA LEU A 89 2.52 -5.24 -14.32
C LEU A 89 3.18 -5.13 -12.94
N THR A 90 2.62 -4.33 -12.03
CA THR A 90 3.15 -4.18 -10.67
C THR A 90 3.10 -5.50 -9.91
N THR A 91 1.97 -6.19 -9.95
CA THR A 91 1.79 -7.44 -9.20
C THR A 91 2.72 -8.53 -9.71
N ALA A 92 2.95 -8.62 -11.03
CA ALA A 92 3.85 -9.60 -11.61
C ALA A 92 5.33 -9.35 -11.29
N SER A 93 5.73 -8.10 -11.04
CA SER A 93 7.14 -7.72 -10.96
C SER A 93 7.60 -7.29 -9.56
N ASN A 94 6.70 -7.10 -8.59
CA ASN A 94 7.04 -6.56 -7.29
C ASN A 94 6.62 -7.47 -6.13
N ILE A 95 7.33 -8.57 -5.99
CA ILE A 95 7.19 -9.48 -4.85
C ILE A 95 8.34 -9.24 -3.87
N THR A 96 8.02 -8.75 -2.68
CA THR A 96 8.99 -8.50 -1.62
C THR A 96 8.91 -9.61 -0.58
N LEU A 97 10.04 -10.28 -0.35
CA LEU A 97 10.15 -11.34 0.65
C LEU A 97 10.15 -10.75 2.07
N GLY A 98 9.55 -11.46 3.01
CA GLY A 98 9.49 -11.10 4.43
C GLY A 98 10.86 -10.97 5.08
N GLU A 99 11.87 -11.67 4.57
CA GLU A 99 13.26 -11.68 5.08
C GLU A 99 13.86 -10.27 5.18
N VAL A 100 13.36 -9.28 4.44
CA VAL A 100 13.78 -7.88 4.58
C VAL A 100 13.56 -7.30 5.98
N ARG A 101 12.77 -7.95 6.83
CA ARG A 101 12.43 -7.51 8.19
C ARG A 101 12.86 -8.49 9.28
N PHE A 102 13.43 -9.63 8.92
CA PHE A 102 13.83 -10.69 9.85
C PHE A 102 15.36 -10.78 9.96
N GLY A 103 15.83 -11.48 11.00
CA GLY A 103 17.24 -11.69 11.24
C GLY A 103 18.05 -10.41 11.45
N GLU A 104 19.22 -10.35 10.88
CA GLU A 104 20.07 -9.15 10.88
C GLU A 104 19.54 -8.15 9.86
N VAL A 105 18.90 -7.10 10.35
CA VAL A 105 18.19 -6.12 9.54
C VAL A 105 19.16 -5.27 8.73
N SER A 106 19.09 -5.37 7.41
CA SER A 106 19.89 -4.56 6.49
C SER A 106 19.27 -3.17 6.24
N MET A 107 20.04 -2.26 5.62
CA MET A 107 19.54 -0.95 5.18
C MET A 107 18.36 -1.05 4.20
N TRP A 108 18.25 -2.17 3.48
CA TRP A 108 17.16 -2.41 2.52
C TRP A 108 15.78 -2.40 3.16
N LYS A 109 15.66 -2.71 4.46
CA LYS A 109 14.40 -2.58 5.20
C LYS A 109 13.77 -1.18 5.04
N GLY A 110 14.59 -0.14 5.08
CA GLY A 110 14.14 1.24 4.89
C GLY A 110 13.72 1.56 3.45
N CYS A 111 14.17 0.76 2.48
CA CYS A 111 13.92 0.98 1.06
C CYS A 111 12.79 0.11 0.49
N ALA A 112 12.36 -0.94 1.18
CA ALA A 112 11.40 -1.91 0.65
C ALA A 112 10.07 -1.27 0.21
N ALA A 113 9.47 -0.44 1.06
CA ALA A 113 8.24 0.28 0.73
C ALA A 113 8.46 1.31 -0.38
N ALA A 114 9.55 2.09 -0.31
CA ALA A 114 9.90 3.06 -1.34
C ALA A 114 10.12 2.40 -2.72
N ASN A 115 10.70 1.21 -2.75
CA ASN A 115 10.84 0.42 -3.98
C ASN A 115 9.47 -0.01 -4.51
N GLY A 116 8.55 -0.40 -3.64
CA GLY A 116 7.15 -0.70 -4.03
C GLY A 116 6.47 0.51 -4.67
N VAL A 117 6.60 1.69 -4.07
CA VAL A 117 6.07 2.96 -4.62
C VAL A 117 6.66 3.25 -5.99
N ARG A 118 8.01 3.20 -6.11
CA ARG A 118 8.69 3.40 -7.39
C ARG A 118 8.17 2.47 -8.48
N ASN A 119 8.03 1.18 -8.16
CA ASN A 119 7.56 0.18 -9.12
C ASN A 119 6.09 0.42 -9.49
N GLY A 120 5.26 0.85 -8.54
CA GLY A 120 3.86 1.19 -8.81
C GLY A 120 3.72 2.37 -9.78
N VAL A 121 4.45 3.46 -9.55
CA VAL A 121 4.46 4.62 -10.45
C VAL A 121 5.04 4.26 -11.83
N PHE A 122 6.10 3.45 -11.85
CA PHE A 122 6.72 3.00 -13.11
C PHE A 122 5.76 2.13 -13.92
N SER A 123 5.06 1.18 -13.29
CA SER A 123 4.06 0.33 -13.98
C SER A 123 2.88 1.15 -14.52
N ALA A 124 2.42 2.16 -13.76
CA ALA A 124 1.40 3.11 -14.27
C ALA A 124 1.90 3.87 -15.50
N SER A 125 3.16 4.32 -15.47
CA SER A 125 3.77 5.01 -16.61
C SER A 125 3.92 4.11 -17.84
N LEU A 126 4.26 2.83 -17.65
CA LEU A 126 4.34 1.85 -18.74
C LEU A 126 2.97 1.58 -19.36
N ALA A 127 1.94 1.38 -18.52
CA ALA A 127 0.57 1.18 -18.98
C ALA A 127 0.02 2.40 -19.74
N LYS A 128 0.35 3.63 -19.28
CA LYS A 128 0.05 4.89 -20.01
C LYS A 128 0.64 4.91 -21.42
N GLN A 129 1.77 4.21 -21.62
CA GLN A 129 2.42 4.07 -22.93
C GLN A 129 1.94 2.83 -23.71
N GLY A 130 0.89 2.15 -23.25
CA GLY A 130 0.28 1.02 -23.95
C GLY A 130 0.91 -0.35 -23.59
N MET A 131 1.78 -0.46 -22.60
CA MET A 131 2.28 -1.76 -22.17
C MET A 131 1.16 -2.54 -21.47
N THR A 132 1.00 -3.81 -21.88
CA THR A 132 0.01 -4.72 -21.31
C THR A 132 0.63 -5.64 -20.28
N GLY A 133 -0.15 -6.01 -19.25
CA GLY A 133 0.18 -7.01 -18.25
C GLY A 133 -0.73 -8.25 -18.34
N PRO A 134 -0.44 -9.33 -17.62
CA PRO A 134 -1.29 -10.51 -17.56
C PRO A 134 -2.56 -10.21 -16.76
N LEU A 135 -3.68 -9.95 -17.43
CA LEU A 135 -4.93 -9.49 -16.76
C LEU A 135 -5.50 -10.50 -15.75
N ASN A 136 -5.18 -11.78 -15.88
CA ASN A 136 -5.53 -12.82 -14.91
C ASN A 136 -4.47 -12.98 -13.79
N ILE A 137 -3.76 -11.89 -13.46
CA ILE A 137 -2.65 -11.91 -12.49
C ILE A 137 -3.08 -12.36 -11.10
N PHE A 138 -4.35 -12.17 -10.70
CA PHE A 138 -4.85 -12.59 -9.41
C PHE A 138 -5.34 -14.04 -9.42
N ASP A 139 -6.23 -14.38 -10.33
CA ASP A 139 -7.00 -15.64 -10.37
C ASP A 139 -6.45 -16.70 -11.32
N GLY A 140 -5.44 -16.38 -12.11
CA GLY A 140 -4.78 -17.32 -12.99
C GLY A 140 -4.11 -18.47 -12.22
N PRO A 141 -3.87 -19.64 -12.87
CA PRO A 141 -3.37 -20.86 -12.22
C PRO A 141 -1.95 -20.69 -11.61
N ARG A 142 -1.26 -19.62 -11.92
CA ARG A 142 0.02 -19.19 -11.32
C ARG A 142 -0.03 -17.76 -10.84
N GLY A 143 -1.23 -17.26 -10.55
CA GLY A 143 -1.50 -15.90 -10.12
C GLY A 143 -1.28 -15.69 -8.63
N PHE A 144 -1.59 -14.49 -8.21
CA PHE A 144 -1.40 -14.00 -6.85
C PHE A 144 -2.15 -14.85 -5.80
N PHE A 145 -3.40 -15.24 -6.09
CA PHE A 145 -4.19 -16.08 -5.20
C PHE A 145 -3.56 -17.45 -4.98
N HIS A 146 -3.03 -18.04 -6.04
CA HIS A 146 -2.40 -19.35 -5.94
C HIS A 146 -1.04 -19.32 -5.23
N GLY A 147 -0.23 -18.32 -5.54
CA GLY A 147 1.17 -18.25 -5.09
C GLY A 147 1.42 -17.50 -3.79
N ILE A 148 0.51 -16.59 -3.39
CA ILE A 148 0.80 -15.61 -2.33
C ILE A 148 -0.29 -15.53 -1.25
N SER A 149 -1.57 -15.42 -1.62
CA SER A 149 -2.57 -14.95 -0.65
C SER A 149 -3.73 -15.88 -0.36
N GLY A 150 -3.98 -16.90 -1.20
CA GLY A 150 -5.30 -17.51 -1.27
C GLY A 150 -6.34 -16.56 -1.88
N GLU A 151 -7.56 -17.05 -2.09
CA GLU A 151 -8.65 -16.22 -2.64
C GLU A 151 -9.14 -15.21 -1.61
N PHE A 152 -9.42 -14.00 -2.06
CA PHE A 152 -10.05 -12.96 -1.26
C PHE A 152 -10.89 -12.01 -2.11
N GLU A 153 -11.80 -11.30 -1.46
CA GLU A 153 -12.56 -10.20 -2.04
C GLU A 153 -12.27 -8.91 -1.27
N LEU A 154 -12.05 -7.82 -1.98
CA LEU A 154 -11.80 -6.51 -1.37
C LEU A 154 -13.06 -5.87 -0.78
N GLY A 155 -14.25 -6.40 -1.13
CA GLY A 155 -15.54 -5.86 -0.72
C GLY A 155 -15.85 -4.50 -1.38
N LYS A 156 -16.89 -3.84 -0.89
CA LYS A 156 -17.29 -2.51 -1.40
C LYS A 156 -16.31 -1.44 -0.93
N PHE A 157 -15.95 -0.54 -1.83
CA PHE A 157 -15.12 0.62 -1.50
C PHE A 157 -15.95 1.69 -0.77
N GLY A 158 -15.30 2.44 0.12
CA GLY A 158 -15.93 3.52 0.88
C GLY A 158 -16.44 4.68 0.00
N GLY A 159 -17.22 5.55 0.58
CA GLY A 159 -17.72 6.76 -0.05
C GLY A 159 -19.16 7.10 0.33
N LYS A 160 -20.17 6.53 -0.30
CA LYS A 160 -21.57 6.92 -0.08
C LYS A 160 -22.21 6.29 1.15
N GLU A 161 -21.97 5.01 1.39
CA GLU A 161 -22.65 4.22 2.44
C GLU A 161 -21.70 3.87 3.59
N GLU A 162 -20.41 3.78 3.33
CA GLU A 162 -19.39 3.45 4.31
C GLU A 162 -18.25 4.48 4.28
N PRO A 163 -17.64 4.81 5.43
CA PRO A 163 -16.47 5.68 5.45
C PRO A 163 -15.30 5.03 4.72
N PHE A 164 -14.46 5.83 4.10
CA PHE A 164 -13.19 5.36 3.57
C PHE A 164 -12.29 4.82 4.68
N ARG A 165 -11.50 3.80 4.38
CA ARG A 165 -10.57 3.15 5.33
C ARG A 165 -9.52 4.11 5.90
N ILE A 166 -9.22 5.22 5.24
CA ILE A 166 -8.36 6.27 5.78
C ILE A 166 -8.90 6.83 7.10
N MET A 167 -10.21 6.85 7.30
CA MET A 167 -10.85 7.31 8.54
C MET A 167 -10.66 6.32 9.70
N GLN A 168 -10.21 5.11 9.43
CA GLN A 168 -9.89 4.07 10.42
C GLN A 168 -8.38 3.96 10.67
N ALA A 169 -7.58 4.82 10.04
CA ALA A 169 -6.15 4.87 10.26
C ALA A 169 -5.81 5.65 11.53
N SER A 170 -4.88 5.13 12.32
CA SER A 170 -4.36 5.82 13.51
C SER A 170 -3.14 6.65 13.13
N MET A 171 -3.04 7.86 13.69
CA MET A 171 -1.81 8.64 13.65
C MET A 171 -0.97 8.37 14.90
N LYS A 172 0.33 8.17 14.71
CA LYS A 172 1.26 8.02 15.82
C LYS A 172 1.48 9.37 16.51
N HIS A 173 1.45 9.36 17.83
CA HIS A 173 1.77 10.55 18.63
C HIS A 173 3.29 10.80 18.65
N PHE A 174 4.08 9.72 18.76
CA PHE A 174 5.54 9.77 18.79
C PHE A 174 6.14 9.22 17.49
N ALA A 175 7.30 9.72 17.09
CA ALA A 175 8.05 9.28 15.90
C ALA A 175 8.77 7.94 16.13
N VAL A 176 8.07 6.92 16.63
CA VAL A 176 8.60 5.57 16.92
C VAL A 176 7.67 4.48 16.41
N GLY A 177 8.08 3.23 16.55
CA GLY A 177 7.24 2.07 16.22
C GLY A 177 5.90 2.09 16.95
N SER A 178 4.84 1.55 16.35
CA SER A 178 3.50 1.54 16.96
C SER A 178 3.47 0.84 18.33
N VAL A 179 4.22 -0.22 18.48
CA VAL A 179 4.33 -0.98 19.75
C VAL A 179 5.00 -0.21 20.89
N ALA A 180 5.74 0.84 20.58
CA ALA A 180 6.44 1.67 21.57
C ALA A 180 5.66 2.92 21.99
N GLN A 181 4.49 3.21 21.37
CA GLN A 181 3.71 4.42 21.68
C GLN A 181 3.31 4.46 23.15
N THR A 182 2.64 3.42 23.63
CA THR A 182 2.16 3.33 25.01
C THR A 182 3.32 3.33 26.02
N ALA A 183 4.42 2.62 25.72
CA ALA A 183 5.58 2.60 26.61
C ALA A 183 6.19 4.00 26.79
N LEU A 184 6.31 4.77 25.70
CA LEU A 184 6.79 6.15 25.77
C LEU A 184 5.84 7.06 26.54
N GLU A 185 4.55 6.90 26.35
CA GLU A 185 3.54 7.69 27.08
C GLU A 185 3.66 7.45 28.58
N CYS A 186 3.72 6.17 29.02
CA CYS A 186 3.94 5.81 30.42
C CYS A 186 5.25 6.40 30.98
N ILE A 187 6.36 6.34 30.23
CA ILE A 187 7.65 6.89 30.66
C ILE A 187 7.57 8.41 30.86
N LEU A 188 6.88 9.12 29.97
CA LEU A 188 6.74 10.57 30.05
C LEU A 188 5.85 10.98 31.24
N GLU A 189 4.78 10.22 31.51
CA GLU A 189 3.93 10.43 32.70
C GLU A 189 4.74 10.22 34.00
N LEU A 190 5.41 9.07 34.12
CA LEU A 190 6.25 8.78 35.29
C LEU A 190 7.37 9.79 35.52
N ARG A 191 7.95 10.33 34.43
CA ARG A 191 8.98 11.38 34.55
C ARG A 191 8.47 12.63 35.24
N SER A 192 7.19 12.93 35.17
CA SER A 192 6.60 14.11 35.85
C SER A 192 6.40 13.88 37.35
N GLU A 193 6.52 12.64 37.82
CA GLU A 193 6.33 12.26 39.24
C GLU A 193 7.66 12.10 39.98
N ILE A 194 8.79 12.12 39.28
CA ILE A 194 10.16 12.02 39.83
C ILE A 194 10.82 13.41 39.81
#